data_7bce3ef3b1b336b1b6c6750ecedfe550
#
_entry.id   7bce3ef3b1b336b1b6c6750ecedfe550
#
_cell.length_a   1.000
_cell.length_b   1.000
_cell.length_c   1.000
_cell.angle_alpha   90.00
_cell.angle_beta   90.00
_cell.angle_gamma   90.00
#
_symmetry.space_group_name_H-M   'P 1'
#
loop_
_entity.id
_entity.type
_entity.pdbx_description
1 polymer ?
#
loop_
_entity_poly.entity_id
_entity_poly.type
_entity_poly.pdbx_seq_one_letter_code
_entity_poly.pdbx_strand_id
1 'polypeptide(L)'
;LVNSYGSDFMAGFNGANKIDTFAFMPIQSFTTAITTYTGQNIGAGNMHRVKQGVRASIVLSVSVSILIGLILYPSSSFLMKMFSRNEAVLASGVSYLHCVLPFYSLLAVGFMFSSVMRGAGEMIVPMISSFISLWFARIPVAYIIAHIWGKDWIFLSYAVGWLIGLMISGLY
;
A
#
# COMPACT_ATOMS: atom_id res chain seq x y z
N LEU A 1 -15.49 9.07 -7.39
CA LEU A 1 -16.21 8.52 -6.25
C LEU A 1 -15.92 9.32 -4.96
N VAL A 2 -14.65 9.52 -4.56
CA VAL A 2 -14.31 10.33 -3.36
C VAL A 2 -14.84 11.76 -3.48
N ASN A 3 -14.72 12.38 -4.65
CA ASN A 3 -15.17 13.74 -4.92
C ASN A 3 -16.70 13.92 -4.83
N SER A 4 -17.49 12.84 -4.98
CA SER A 4 -18.95 12.92 -4.91
C SER A 4 -19.49 13.00 -3.48
N TYR A 5 -18.65 12.78 -2.46
CA TYR A 5 -19.05 12.80 -1.05
C TYR A 5 -18.87 14.15 -0.34
N GLY A 6 -18.50 15.19 -1.09
CA GLY A 6 -18.38 16.56 -0.58
C GLY A 6 -16.98 16.99 -0.20
N SER A 7 -16.83 18.28 0.08
CA SER A 7 -15.54 18.93 0.34
C SER A 7 -14.84 18.43 1.61
N ASP A 8 -15.59 18.16 2.67
CA ASP A 8 -15.05 17.73 3.95
C ASP A 8 -14.47 16.32 3.88
N PHE A 9 -15.16 15.42 3.14
CA PHE A 9 -14.67 14.07 2.90
C PHE A 9 -13.37 14.07 2.08
N MET A 10 -13.33 14.92 1.03
CA MET A 10 -12.12 15.14 0.23
C MET A 10 -10.97 15.72 1.05
N ALA A 11 -11.25 16.72 1.90
CA ALA A 11 -10.22 17.33 2.75
C ALA A 11 -9.63 16.32 3.74
N GLY A 12 -10.49 15.50 4.37
CA GLY A 12 -10.06 14.41 5.25
C GLY A 12 -9.19 13.37 4.54
N PHE A 13 -9.64 12.91 3.37
CA PHE A 13 -8.87 11.99 2.53
C PHE A 13 -7.50 12.57 2.13
N ASN A 14 -7.44 13.84 1.71
CA ASN A 14 -6.20 14.50 1.32
C ASN A 14 -5.23 14.67 2.49
N GLY A 15 -5.72 15.01 3.69
CA GLY A 15 -4.93 15.08 4.91
C GLY A 15 -4.33 13.73 5.29
N ALA A 16 -5.17 12.69 5.29
CA ALA A 16 -4.76 11.32 5.59
C ALA A 16 -3.76 10.78 4.56
N ASN A 17 -3.95 11.10 3.27
CA ASN A 17 -3.05 10.68 2.20
C ASN A 17 -1.63 11.27 2.33
N LYS A 18 -1.50 12.45 2.94
CA LYS A 18 -0.16 13.01 3.28
C LYS A 18 0.53 12.19 4.36
N ILE A 19 -0.21 11.79 5.41
CA ILE A 19 0.32 10.89 6.46
C ILE A 19 0.71 9.56 5.84
N ASP A 20 -0.13 9.00 4.99
CA ASP A 20 0.08 7.77 4.24
C ASP A 20 1.37 7.81 3.41
N THR A 21 1.62 8.91 2.71
CA THR A 21 2.84 9.12 1.93
C THR A 21 4.10 9.00 2.79
N PHE A 22 4.13 9.61 3.97
CA PHE A 22 5.25 9.48 4.90
C PHE A 22 5.41 8.05 5.42
N ALA A 23 4.29 7.39 5.74
CA ALA A 23 4.29 6.01 6.18
C ALA A 23 4.82 5.03 5.11
N PHE A 24 4.63 5.37 3.84
CA PHE A 24 5.05 4.55 2.70
C PHE A 24 6.54 4.72 2.34
N MET A 25 7.20 5.83 2.72
CA MET A 25 8.59 6.10 2.37
C MET A 25 9.59 4.98 2.73
N PRO A 26 9.54 4.35 3.93
CA PRO A 26 10.43 3.24 4.24
C PRO A 26 10.24 2.03 3.33
N ILE A 27 8.99 1.72 2.96
CA ILE A 27 8.69 0.63 2.03
C ILE A 27 9.31 0.93 0.66
N GLN A 28 9.21 2.15 0.18
CA GLN A 28 9.84 2.61 -1.06
C GLN A 28 11.37 2.43 -1.05
N SER A 29 12.00 2.72 0.09
CA SER A 29 13.45 2.52 0.24
C SER A 29 13.83 1.05 0.11
N PHE A 30 13.06 0.14 0.73
CA PHE A 30 13.28 -1.29 0.59
C PHE A 30 13.06 -1.78 -0.85
N THR A 31 12.06 -1.24 -1.57
CA THR A 31 11.82 -1.60 -2.99
C THR A 31 13.01 -1.26 -3.86
N THR A 32 13.60 -0.08 -3.68
CA THR A 32 14.78 0.35 -4.44
C THR A 32 15.99 -0.52 -4.12
N ALA A 33 16.22 -0.79 -2.84
CA ALA A 33 17.33 -1.62 -2.37
C ALA A 33 17.24 -3.05 -2.92
N ILE A 34 16.08 -3.71 -2.82
CA ILE A 34 15.93 -5.09 -3.29
C ILE A 34 15.97 -5.20 -4.81
N THR A 35 15.48 -4.20 -5.55
CA THR A 35 15.59 -4.18 -7.01
C THR A 35 17.05 -4.19 -7.44
N THR A 36 17.86 -3.30 -6.88
CA THR A 36 19.30 -3.22 -7.18
C THR A 36 20.04 -4.47 -6.75
N TYR A 37 19.77 -4.95 -5.52
CA TYR A 37 20.39 -6.16 -4.99
C TYR A 37 20.09 -7.38 -5.85
N THR A 38 18.85 -7.54 -6.29
CA THR A 38 18.43 -8.66 -7.15
C THR A 38 19.16 -8.61 -8.48
N GLY A 39 19.17 -7.45 -9.16
CA GLY A 39 19.84 -7.30 -10.45
C GLY A 39 21.34 -7.60 -10.38
N GLN A 40 22.04 -7.09 -9.35
CA GLN A 40 23.46 -7.35 -9.15
C GLN A 40 23.76 -8.84 -8.91
N ASN A 41 22.97 -9.52 -8.06
CA ASN A 41 23.23 -10.93 -7.74
C ASN A 41 22.81 -11.88 -8.87
N ILE A 42 21.80 -11.55 -9.66
CA ILE A 42 21.46 -12.30 -10.88
C ILE A 42 22.58 -12.14 -11.91
N GLY A 43 23.06 -10.91 -12.15
CA GLY A 43 24.18 -10.66 -13.05
C GLY A 43 25.48 -11.37 -12.64
N ALA A 44 25.68 -11.58 -11.34
CA ALA A 44 26.79 -12.36 -10.79
C ALA A 44 26.55 -13.88 -10.75
N GLY A 45 25.39 -14.37 -11.24
CA GLY A 45 25.02 -15.79 -11.19
C GLY A 45 24.71 -16.34 -9.79
N ASN A 46 24.53 -15.47 -8.78
CA ASN A 46 24.41 -15.88 -7.38
C ASN A 46 22.96 -15.95 -6.91
N MET A 47 22.21 -16.92 -7.40
CA MET A 47 20.79 -17.12 -7.07
C MET A 47 20.53 -17.43 -5.59
N HIS A 48 21.51 -18.01 -4.88
CA HIS A 48 21.38 -18.23 -3.45
C HIS A 48 21.27 -16.90 -2.68
N ARG A 49 22.10 -15.92 -3.01
CA ARG A 49 22.03 -14.58 -2.43
C ARG A 49 20.73 -13.86 -2.79
N VAL A 50 20.23 -14.02 -4.02
CA VAL A 50 18.91 -13.45 -4.41
C VAL A 50 17.83 -13.96 -3.46
N LYS A 51 17.73 -15.29 -3.25
CA LYS A 51 16.73 -15.87 -2.34
C LYS A 51 16.86 -15.35 -0.89
N GLN A 52 18.09 -15.23 -0.40
CA GLN A 52 18.33 -14.67 0.94
C GLN A 52 17.91 -13.21 1.03
N GLY A 53 18.27 -12.38 0.03
CA GLY A 53 17.89 -10.98 -0.02
C GLY A 53 16.38 -10.76 -0.10
N VAL A 54 15.68 -11.55 -0.93
CA VAL A 54 14.22 -11.53 -1.02
C VAL A 54 13.59 -11.81 0.34
N ARG A 55 14.00 -12.90 0.99
CA ARG A 55 13.47 -13.27 2.32
C ARG A 55 13.74 -12.18 3.35
N ALA A 56 14.95 -11.66 3.40
CA ALA A 56 15.33 -10.59 4.33
C ALA A 56 14.52 -9.31 4.08
N SER A 57 14.35 -8.90 2.82
CA SER A 57 13.58 -7.70 2.46
C SER A 57 12.10 -7.83 2.81
N ILE A 58 11.49 -8.99 2.61
CA ILE A 58 10.11 -9.26 3.01
C ILE A 58 9.97 -9.14 4.53
N VAL A 59 10.83 -9.82 5.30
CA VAL A 59 10.77 -9.77 6.76
C VAL A 59 10.95 -8.34 7.27
N LEU A 60 11.94 -7.60 6.76
CA LEU A 60 12.20 -6.22 7.17
C LEU A 60 11.03 -5.30 6.80
N SER A 61 10.53 -5.37 5.57
CA SER A 61 9.45 -4.49 5.11
C SER A 61 8.14 -4.77 5.85
N VAL A 62 7.81 -6.03 6.12
CA VAL A 62 6.64 -6.42 6.92
C VAL A 62 6.81 -5.94 8.37
N SER A 63 7.97 -6.14 8.99
CA SER A 63 8.22 -5.70 10.36
C SER A 63 8.07 -4.17 10.49
N VAL A 64 8.65 -3.43 9.55
CA VAL A 64 8.53 -1.96 9.53
C VAL A 64 7.09 -1.53 9.27
N SER A 65 6.36 -2.20 8.37
CA SER A 65 4.95 -1.91 8.10
C SER A 65 4.07 -2.12 9.33
N ILE A 66 4.29 -3.20 10.06
CA ILE A 66 3.58 -3.48 11.32
C ILE A 66 3.91 -2.41 12.37
N LEU A 67 5.19 -2.05 12.52
CA LEU A 67 5.60 -1.01 13.46
C LEU A 67 4.95 0.34 13.14
N ILE A 68 4.96 0.73 11.87
CA ILE A 68 4.27 1.94 11.39
C ILE A 68 2.77 1.88 11.71
N GLY A 69 2.13 0.75 11.41
CA GLY A 69 0.72 0.55 11.70
C GLY A 69 0.40 0.68 13.20
N LEU A 70 1.22 0.06 14.07
CA LEU A 70 1.07 0.13 15.53
C LEU A 70 1.23 1.56 16.08
N ILE A 71 2.06 2.38 15.46
CA ILE A 71 2.26 3.79 15.86
C ILE A 71 1.15 4.68 15.30
N LEU A 72 0.86 4.57 14.00
CA LEU A 72 -0.06 5.49 13.31
C LEU A 72 -1.52 5.19 13.61
N TYR A 73 -1.91 3.94 13.82
CA TYR A 73 -3.29 3.56 14.06
C TYR A 73 -3.87 4.25 15.31
N PRO A 74 -3.26 4.18 16.50
CA PRO A 74 -3.74 4.89 17.68
C PRO A 74 -3.52 6.41 17.59
N SER A 75 -2.50 6.86 16.84
CA SER A 75 -2.16 8.28 16.69
C SER A 75 -2.94 8.99 15.59
N SER A 76 -3.76 8.27 14.81
CA SER A 76 -4.47 8.78 13.63
C SER A 76 -5.28 10.05 13.91
N SER A 77 -6.05 10.08 15.00
CA SER A 77 -6.84 11.23 15.39
C SER A 77 -5.98 12.44 15.77
N PHE A 78 -4.87 12.22 16.46
CA PHE A 78 -3.93 13.29 16.81
C PHE A 78 -3.26 13.87 15.56
N LEU A 79 -2.80 13.02 14.66
CA LEU A 79 -2.16 13.44 13.41
C LEU A 79 -3.13 14.18 12.50
N MET A 80 -4.37 13.72 12.39
CA MET A 80 -5.38 14.40 11.60
C MET A 80 -5.75 15.79 12.14
N LYS A 81 -5.70 16.01 13.47
CA LYS A 81 -5.90 17.32 14.09
C LYS A 81 -4.85 18.36 13.68
N MET A 82 -3.69 17.94 13.20
CA MET A 82 -2.69 18.87 12.65
C MET A 82 -3.12 19.45 11.29
N PHE A 83 -4.01 18.79 10.56
CA PHE A 83 -4.49 19.23 9.25
C PHE A 83 -5.83 19.96 9.30
N SER A 84 -6.70 19.61 10.23
CA SER A 84 -8.01 20.26 10.37
C SER A 84 -8.54 20.14 11.79
N ARG A 85 -9.43 21.10 12.17
CA ARG A 85 -10.22 21.03 13.40
C ARG A 85 -11.70 20.70 13.12
N ASN A 86 -12.10 20.59 11.86
CA ASN A 86 -13.45 20.22 11.48
C ASN A 86 -13.67 18.73 11.74
N GLU A 87 -14.67 18.40 12.55
CA GLU A 87 -14.97 17.02 12.96
C GLU A 87 -15.29 16.10 11.76
N ALA A 88 -15.99 16.60 10.73
CA ALA A 88 -16.30 15.83 9.54
C ALA A 88 -15.03 15.45 8.74
N VAL A 89 -14.08 16.39 8.65
CA VAL A 89 -12.76 16.18 8.03
C VAL A 89 -11.94 15.17 8.83
N LEU A 90 -11.94 15.31 10.17
CA LEU A 90 -11.23 14.39 11.07
C LEU A 90 -11.77 12.97 10.94
N ALA A 91 -13.09 12.81 11.00
CA ALA A 91 -13.75 11.50 10.91
C ALA A 91 -13.39 10.79 9.60
N SER A 92 -13.45 11.50 8.47
CA SER A 92 -13.13 10.94 7.15
C SER A 92 -11.66 10.53 7.03
N GLY A 93 -10.73 11.35 7.54
CA GLY A 93 -9.30 11.04 7.50
C GLY A 93 -8.91 9.89 8.43
N VAL A 94 -9.48 9.83 9.63
CA VAL A 94 -9.27 8.71 10.57
C VAL A 94 -9.85 7.42 10.00
N SER A 95 -11.04 7.46 9.39
CA SER A 95 -11.65 6.31 8.71
C SER A 95 -10.73 5.76 7.63
N TYR A 96 -10.14 6.64 6.78
CA TYR A 96 -9.14 6.23 5.78
C TYR A 96 -7.97 5.49 6.43
N LEU A 97 -7.32 6.08 7.42
CA LEU A 97 -6.13 5.50 8.07
C LEU A 97 -6.47 4.16 8.74
N HIS A 98 -7.60 4.06 9.42
CA HIS A 98 -8.03 2.82 10.07
C HIS A 98 -8.35 1.70 9.08
N CYS A 99 -8.85 2.03 7.88
CA CYS A 99 -9.10 1.06 6.83
C CYS A 99 -7.81 0.58 6.14
N VAL A 100 -6.79 1.44 6.00
CA VAL A 100 -5.62 1.18 5.15
C VAL A 100 -4.44 0.62 5.94
N LEU A 101 -4.15 1.18 7.14
CA LEU A 101 -2.98 0.81 7.94
C LEU A 101 -2.87 -0.68 8.30
N PRO A 102 -3.95 -1.40 8.64
CA PRO A 102 -3.85 -2.84 8.96
C PRO A 102 -3.34 -3.69 7.78
N PHE A 103 -3.52 -3.20 6.56
CA PHE A 103 -3.15 -3.92 5.34
C PHE A 103 -1.79 -3.50 4.75
N TYR A 104 -1.03 -2.64 5.44
CA TYR A 104 0.29 -2.21 4.99
C TYR A 104 1.30 -3.35 4.83
N SER A 105 1.21 -4.39 5.65
CA SER A 105 2.04 -5.58 5.49
C SER A 105 1.76 -6.30 4.17
N LEU A 106 0.50 -6.38 3.76
CA LEU A 106 0.09 -6.94 2.47
C LEU A 106 0.65 -6.12 1.30
N LEU A 107 0.52 -4.79 1.38
CA LEU A 107 1.10 -3.84 0.44
C LEU A 107 2.62 -4.05 0.32
N ALA A 108 3.32 -4.10 1.47
CA ALA A 108 4.78 -4.24 1.50
C ALA A 108 5.25 -5.51 0.79
N VAL A 109 4.62 -6.67 1.06
CA VAL A 109 4.96 -7.93 0.40
C VAL A 109 4.76 -7.85 -1.11
N GLY A 110 3.62 -7.30 -1.57
CA GLY A 110 3.34 -7.12 -3.00
C GLY A 110 4.38 -6.24 -3.69
N PHE A 111 4.82 -5.16 -3.03
CA PHE A 111 5.88 -4.30 -3.54
C PHE A 111 7.24 -5.00 -3.58
N MET A 112 7.56 -5.85 -2.58
CA MET A 112 8.82 -6.63 -2.61
C MET A 112 8.84 -7.59 -3.80
N PHE A 113 7.78 -8.38 -4.05
CA PHE A 113 7.72 -9.27 -5.21
C PHE A 113 7.86 -8.50 -6.53
N SER A 114 7.10 -7.42 -6.70
CA SER A 114 7.19 -6.57 -7.89
C SER A 114 8.60 -5.99 -8.09
N SER A 115 9.30 -5.67 -7.00
CA SER A 115 10.66 -5.10 -7.05
C SER A 115 11.71 -6.15 -7.40
N VAL A 116 11.55 -7.37 -6.90
CA VAL A 116 12.39 -8.51 -7.27
C VAL A 116 12.27 -8.82 -8.76
N MET A 117 11.05 -8.86 -9.29
CA MET A 117 10.81 -9.07 -10.72
C MET A 117 11.46 -7.98 -11.57
N ARG A 118 11.29 -6.70 -11.18
CA ARG A 118 11.98 -5.57 -11.87
C ARG A 118 13.50 -5.71 -11.81
N GLY A 119 14.04 -6.12 -10.67
CA GLY A 119 15.46 -6.40 -10.51
C GLY A 119 15.97 -7.57 -11.38
N ALA A 120 15.11 -8.54 -11.66
CA ALA A 120 15.37 -9.64 -12.58
C ALA A 120 15.22 -9.27 -14.07
N GLY A 121 14.82 -8.03 -14.37
CA GLY A 121 14.55 -7.57 -15.73
C GLY A 121 13.11 -7.81 -16.22
N GLU A 122 12.25 -8.41 -15.37
CA GLU A 122 10.84 -8.63 -15.69
C GLU A 122 10.01 -7.41 -15.31
N MET A 123 9.50 -6.69 -16.30
CA MET A 123 8.69 -5.49 -16.10
C MET A 123 7.23 -5.66 -16.49
N ILE A 124 6.92 -6.64 -17.32
CA ILE A 124 5.58 -6.84 -17.87
C ILE A 124 4.62 -7.33 -16.78
N VAL A 125 5.03 -8.32 -16.00
CA VAL A 125 4.19 -8.90 -14.94
C VAL A 125 3.85 -7.89 -13.84
N PRO A 126 4.79 -7.13 -13.27
CA PRO A 126 4.49 -6.05 -12.33
C PRO A 126 3.57 -4.96 -12.91
N MET A 127 3.75 -4.63 -14.20
CA MET A 127 2.91 -3.65 -14.88
C MET A 127 1.46 -4.17 -15.02
N ILE A 128 1.27 -5.38 -15.51
CA ILE A 128 -0.05 -6.02 -15.64
C ILE A 128 -0.71 -6.18 -14.27
N SER A 129 0.04 -6.65 -13.27
CA SER A 129 -0.44 -6.79 -11.90
C SER A 129 -0.96 -5.46 -11.34
N SER A 130 -0.21 -4.38 -11.51
CA SER A 130 -0.62 -3.04 -11.07
C SER A 130 -1.86 -2.54 -11.82
N PHE A 131 -1.93 -2.80 -13.13
CA PHE A 131 -3.06 -2.40 -13.96
C PHE A 131 -4.34 -3.14 -13.55
N ILE A 132 -4.28 -4.46 -13.41
CA ILE A 132 -5.42 -5.28 -12.98
C ILE A 132 -5.86 -4.89 -11.56
N SER A 133 -4.91 -4.75 -10.64
CA SER A 133 -5.17 -4.36 -9.27
C SER A 133 -5.89 -3.01 -9.16
N LEU A 134 -5.47 -2.02 -9.95
CA LEU A 134 -6.06 -0.67 -9.91
C LEU A 134 -7.41 -0.60 -10.63
N TRP A 135 -7.46 -1.07 -11.88
CA TRP A 135 -8.62 -0.86 -12.75
C TRP A 135 -9.73 -1.89 -12.56
N PHE A 136 -9.36 -3.17 -12.45
CA PHE A 136 -10.34 -4.26 -12.39
C PHE A 136 -10.68 -4.72 -10.97
N ALA A 137 -9.80 -4.46 -10.01
CA ALA A 137 -10.06 -4.80 -8.62
C ALA A 137 -10.54 -3.58 -7.84
N ARG A 138 -9.68 -2.59 -7.65
CA ARG A 138 -9.92 -1.47 -6.72
C ARG A 138 -11.11 -0.60 -7.12
N ILE A 139 -11.27 -0.24 -8.40
CA ILE A 139 -12.35 0.65 -8.84
C ILE A 139 -13.72 -0.02 -8.71
N PRO A 140 -13.98 -1.22 -9.27
CA PRO A 140 -15.28 -1.87 -9.12
C PRO A 140 -15.62 -2.17 -7.66
N VAL A 141 -14.65 -2.66 -6.88
CA VAL A 141 -14.84 -2.96 -5.45
C VAL A 141 -15.17 -1.69 -4.66
N ALA A 142 -14.54 -0.55 -4.97
CA ALA A 142 -14.88 0.72 -4.33
C ALA A 142 -16.35 1.14 -4.56
N TYR A 143 -16.86 0.93 -5.77
CA TYR A 143 -18.28 1.19 -6.08
C TYR A 143 -19.22 0.22 -5.36
N ILE A 144 -18.90 -1.06 -5.32
CA ILE A 144 -19.69 -2.09 -4.62
C ILE A 144 -19.73 -1.79 -3.11
N ILE A 145 -18.58 -1.53 -2.50
CA ILE A 145 -18.48 -1.22 -1.06
C ILE A 145 -19.25 0.06 -0.74
N ALA A 146 -19.11 1.10 -1.56
CA ALA A 146 -19.83 2.36 -1.37
C ALA A 146 -21.35 2.19 -1.38
N HIS A 147 -21.86 1.26 -2.20
CA HIS A 147 -23.29 0.99 -2.31
C HIS A 147 -23.83 0.14 -1.16
N ILE A 148 -23.05 -0.85 -0.69
CA ILE A 148 -23.49 -1.81 0.32
C ILE A 148 -23.21 -1.30 1.75
N TRP A 149 -22.00 -0.80 2.03
CA TRP A 149 -21.54 -0.46 3.38
C TRP A 149 -21.35 1.04 3.62
N GLY A 150 -21.53 1.86 2.57
CA GLY A 150 -21.43 3.31 2.66
C GLY A 150 -20.02 3.85 2.43
N LYS A 151 -19.94 5.19 2.48
CA LYS A 151 -18.74 5.96 2.09
C LYS A 151 -17.50 5.67 2.94
N ASP A 152 -17.68 5.38 4.22
CA ASP A 152 -16.57 5.27 5.18
C ASP A 152 -15.73 3.99 4.96
N TRP A 153 -16.31 3.00 4.31
CA TRP A 153 -15.66 1.71 4.02
C TRP A 153 -15.04 1.62 2.62
N ILE A 154 -15.21 2.64 1.78
CA ILE A 154 -14.64 2.70 0.41
C ILE A 154 -13.16 2.33 0.38
N PHE A 155 -12.43 2.74 1.40
CA PHE A 155 -10.99 2.56 1.49
C PHE A 155 -10.54 1.11 1.66
N LEU A 156 -11.42 0.18 2.01
CA LEU A 156 -11.14 -1.26 1.97
C LEU A 156 -10.84 -1.77 0.56
N SER A 157 -11.29 -1.05 -0.48
CA SER A 157 -10.95 -1.36 -1.87
C SER A 157 -9.45 -1.33 -2.14
N TYR A 158 -8.68 -0.57 -1.35
CA TYR A 158 -7.21 -0.57 -1.41
C TYR A 158 -6.63 -1.93 -1.01
N ALA A 159 -7.13 -2.49 0.11
CA ALA A 159 -6.69 -3.79 0.60
C ALA A 159 -7.00 -4.91 -0.41
N VAL A 160 -8.18 -4.87 -1.03
CA VAL A 160 -8.55 -5.85 -2.07
C VAL A 160 -7.65 -5.70 -3.29
N GLY A 161 -7.38 -4.46 -3.73
CA GLY A 161 -6.43 -4.21 -4.82
C GLY A 161 -5.04 -4.76 -4.51
N TRP A 162 -4.52 -4.52 -3.31
CA TRP A 162 -3.20 -5.03 -2.91
C TRP A 162 -3.17 -6.55 -2.80
N LEU A 163 -4.25 -7.17 -2.33
CA LEU A 163 -4.36 -8.63 -2.29
C LEU A 163 -4.28 -9.25 -3.70
N ILE A 164 -5.04 -8.70 -4.64
CA ILE A 164 -5.05 -9.19 -6.03
C ILE A 164 -3.68 -8.95 -6.69
N GLY A 165 -3.08 -7.77 -6.49
CA GLY A 165 -1.73 -7.49 -6.96
C GLY A 165 -0.69 -8.44 -6.40
N LEU A 166 -0.78 -8.75 -5.10
CA LEU A 166 0.08 -9.73 -4.44
C LEU A 166 -0.12 -11.14 -5.00
N MET A 167 -1.37 -11.57 -5.21
CA MET A 167 -1.66 -12.89 -5.78
C MET A 167 -1.06 -13.04 -7.17
N ILE A 168 -1.24 -12.05 -8.05
CA ILE A 168 -0.68 -12.08 -9.41
C ILE A 168 0.86 -12.13 -9.35
N SER A 169 1.47 -11.27 -8.53
CA SER A 169 2.93 -11.19 -8.41
C SER A 169 3.55 -12.37 -7.67
N GLY A 170 2.80 -13.06 -6.84
CA GLY A 170 3.28 -14.21 -6.06
C GLY A 170 3.09 -15.55 -6.74
N LEU A 171 2.20 -15.63 -7.75
CA LEU A 171 2.00 -16.83 -8.55
C LEU A 171 3.02 -16.96 -9.69
N TYR A 172 3.67 -15.89 -10.09
CA TYR A 172 4.72 -15.84 -11.10
C TYR A 172 6.09 -16.13 -10.50
#